data_66dc61ab64db478a1d72a74fe09214a3
#
_entry.id   66dc61ab64db478a1d72a74fe09214a3
#
_cell.length_a   1.000
_cell.length_b   1.000
_cell.length_c   1.000
_cell.angle_alpha   90.00
_cell.angle_beta   90.00
_cell.angle_gamma   90.00
#
_symmetry.space_group_name_H-M   'P 1'
#
loop_
_entity.id
_entity.type
_entity.pdbx_description
1 polymer ?
#
loop_
_entity_poly.entity_id
_entity_poly.type
_entity_poly.pdbx_seq_one_letter_code
_entity_poly.pdbx_strand_id
1 'polypeptide(L)'
;MEKVLPQLEEAKALLFCGDFCAPFTLKMMADGFSGPIHCVFGNNDEDALFLSRIARQADNVTLYSQMGELELGGKKMAFIHYPHIASGLAASGKYDAVFSGHTHEHKVEKMGLTLWADPGEVMGRFGQPGFGLYDTDSGEFTLCAI
;
A
#
# COMPACT_ATOMS: atom_id res chain seq x y z
N MET A 1 -0.23 -12.83 -2.55
CA MET A 1 0.92 -12.47 -1.71
C MET A 1 2.12 -13.41 -1.87
N GLU A 2 1.95 -14.73 -1.90
CA GLU A 2 3.06 -15.69 -2.06
C GLU A 2 3.97 -15.43 -3.26
N LYS A 3 3.41 -14.94 -4.38
CA LYS A 3 4.18 -14.57 -5.57
C LYS A 3 4.80 -13.17 -5.52
N VAL A 4 4.26 -12.29 -4.67
CA VAL A 4 4.73 -10.89 -4.55
C VAL A 4 5.93 -10.81 -3.62
N LEU A 5 5.83 -11.41 -2.42
CA LEU A 5 6.84 -11.28 -1.37
C LEU A 5 8.27 -11.58 -1.84
N PRO A 6 8.54 -12.64 -2.65
CA PRO A 6 9.88 -12.90 -3.17
C PRO A 6 10.43 -11.80 -4.10
N GLN A 7 9.56 -10.95 -4.66
CA GLN A 7 9.95 -9.86 -5.55
C GLN A 7 10.25 -8.55 -4.80
N LEU A 8 10.06 -8.53 -3.47
CA LEU A 8 10.24 -7.36 -2.61
C LEU A 8 11.53 -7.38 -1.79
N GLU A 9 12.48 -8.27 -2.09
CA GLU A 9 13.71 -8.45 -1.29
C GLU A 9 14.53 -7.16 -1.13
N GLU A 10 14.54 -6.29 -2.14
CA GLU A 10 15.26 -5.02 -2.12
C GLU A 10 14.41 -3.84 -1.62
N ALA A 11 13.10 -4.05 -1.43
CA ALA A 11 12.20 -2.99 -0.97
C ALA A 11 12.51 -2.60 0.48
N LYS A 12 12.53 -1.30 0.76
CA LYS A 12 12.80 -0.75 2.10
C LYS A 12 11.59 -0.71 3.01
N ALA A 13 10.40 -0.67 2.44
CA ALA A 13 9.12 -0.71 3.14
C ALA A 13 8.03 -1.26 2.23
N LEU A 14 6.98 -1.82 2.84
CA LEU A 14 5.78 -2.27 2.14
C LEU A 14 4.59 -1.43 2.60
N LEU A 15 3.88 -0.82 1.64
CA LEU A 15 2.63 -0.12 1.87
C LEU A 15 1.47 -0.98 1.39
N PHE A 16 0.47 -1.18 2.24
CA PHE A 16 -0.73 -1.94 1.90
C PHE A 16 -1.97 -1.08 2.07
N CYS A 17 -2.66 -0.81 0.97
CA CYS A 17 -3.76 0.15 0.90
C CYS A 17 -5.13 -0.45 1.26
N GLY A 18 -5.18 -1.49 2.10
CA GLY A 18 -6.42 -2.06 2.62
C GLY A 18 -6.98 -3.22 1.80
N ASP A 19 -8.10 -3.77 2.27
CA ASP A 19 -8.76 -4.97 1.75
C ASP A 19 -7.88 -6.22 1.87
N PHE A 20 -7.46 -6.55 3.10
CA PHE A 20 -6.82 -7.83 3.40
C PHE A 20 -7.71 -9.02 3.05
N CYS A 21 -9.05 -8.82 3.09
CA CYS A 21 -10.09 -9.83 2.93
C CYS A 21 -10.04 -10.96 3.97
N ALA A 22 -8.86 -11.30 4.45
CA ALA A 22 -8.65 -12.23 5.55
C ALA A 22 -7.45 -11.82 6.40
N PRO A 23 -7.52 -11.88 7.73
CA PRO A 23 -6.41 -11.50 8.62
C PRO A 23 -5.11 -12.27 8.37
N PHE A 24 -5.21 -13.49 7.83
CA PHE A 24 -4.05 -14.30 7.46
C PHE A 24 -3.20 -13.68 6.33
N THR A 25 -3.77 -12.80 5.51
CA THR A 25 -3.01 -12.02 4.52
C THR A 25 -1.98 -11.12 5.22
N LEU A 26 -2.38 -10.44 6.30
CA LEU A 26 -1.45 -9.64 7.09
C LEU A 26 -0.38 -10.50 7.75
N LYS A 27 -0.77 -11.66 8.30
CA LYS A 27 0.21 -12.59 8.88
C LYS A 27 1.22 -13.06 7.85
N MET A 28 0.79 -13.41 6.64
CA MET A 28 1.67 -13.83 5.55
C MET A 28 2.67 -12.71 5.16
N MET A 29 2.21 -11.47 5.11
CA MET A 29 3.10 -10.31 4.86
C MET A 29 4.10 -10.13 5.99
N ALA A 30 3.65 -10.18 7.25
CA ALA A 30 4.51 -10.03 8.42
C ALA A 30 5.60 -11.09 8.51
N ASP A 31 5.26 -12.35 8.19
CA ASP A 31 6.20 -13.46 8.22
C ASP A 31 7.15 -13.46 7.00
N GLY A 32 6.72 -12.93 5.86
CA GLY A 32 7.43 -13.05 4.59
C GLY A 32 8.17 -11.79 4.11
N PHE A 33 8.00 -10.67 4.78
CA PHE A 33 8.73 -9.42 4.48
C PHE A 33 9.52 -8.95 5.69
N SER A 34 10.81 -8.78 5.53
CA SER A 34 11.71 -8.43 6.65
C SER A 34 11.73 -6.95 7.01
N GLY A 35 11.29 -6.08 6.11
CA GLY A 35 11.23 -4.63 6.32
C GLY A 35 9.94 -4.18 7.02
N PRO A 36 9.81 -2.87 7.30
CA PRO A 36 8.59 -2.30 7.88
C PRO A 36 7.42 -2.40 6.91
N ILE A 37 6.27 -2.79 7.44
CA ILE A 37 4.99 -2.92 6.74
C ILE A 37 4.03 -1.88 7.30
N HIS A 38 3.49 -1.04 6.44
CA HIS A 38 2.54 0.00 6.78
C HIS A 38 1.21 -0.30 6.11
N CYS A 39 0.14 -0.45 6.89
CA CYS A 39 -1.17 -0.89 6.39
C CYS A 39 -2.27 0.07 6.81
N VAL A 40 -3.28 0.24 5.97
CA VAL A 40 -4.56 0.86 6.31
C VAL A 40 -5.69 -0.15 6.15
N PHE A 41 -6.85 0.14 6.73
CA PHE A 41 -8.05 -0.65 6.50
C PHE A 41 -8.73 -0.27 5.18
N GLY A 42 -9.32 -1.26 4.52
CA GLY A 42 -10.26 -1.10 3.42
C GLY A 42 -11.70 -1.44 3.85
N ASN A 43 -12.60 -1.48 2.89
CA ASN A 43 -14.02 -1.77 3.16
C ASN A 43 -14.34 -3.27 3.33
N ASN A 44 -13.41 -4.17 2.96
CA ASN A 44 -13.56 -5.61 3.13
C ASN A 44 -12.72 -6.16 4.30
N ASP A 45 -12.39 -5.31 5.29
CA ASP A 45 -11.61 -5.69 6.46
C ASP A 45 -12.50 -5.80 7.70
N GLU A 46 -13.42 -6.77 7.69
CA GLU A 46 -14.46 -6.95 8.71
C GLU A 46 -13.90 -7.36 10.09
N ASP A 47 -12.83 -8.16 10.13
CA ASP A 47 -12.22 -8.61 11.39
C ASP A 47 -11.07 -7.70 11.84
N ALA A 48 -11.40 -6.42 12.08
CA ALA A 48 -10.44 -5.41 12.53
C ALA A 48 -9.77 -5.80 13.87
N LEU A 49 -10.47 -6.55 14.73
CA LEU A 49 -9.92 -6.99 16.01
C LEU A 49 -8.79 -8.02 15.81
N PHE A 50 -8.98 -8.96 14.92
CA PHE A 50 -7.96 -9.98 14.66
C PHE A 50 -6.78 -9.39 13.86
N LEU A 51 -7.03 -8.53 12.88
CA LEU A 51 -5.98 -7.75 12.22
C LEU A 51 -5.13 -6.97 13.22
N SER A 52 -5.77 -6.27 14.16
CA SER A 52 -5.07 -5.52 15.21
C SER A 52 -4.24 -6.43 16.14
N ARG A 53 -4.69 -7.65 16.42
CA ARG A 53 -3.93 -8.63 17.20
C ARG A 53 -2.68 -9.08 16.47
N ILE A 54 -2.81 -9.40 15.17
CA ILE A 54 -1.66 -9.80 14.33
C ILE A 54 -0.64 -8.65 14.27
N ALA A 55 -1.10 -7.43 13.98
CA ALA A 55 -0.22 -6.27 13.91
C ALA A 55 0.53 -6.01 15.24
N ARG A 56 -0.13 -6.21 16.38
CA ARG A 56 0.52 -6.04 17.70
C ARG A 56 1.52 -7.15 18.06
N GLN A 57 1.42 -8.30 17.43
CA GLN A 57 2.34 -9.44 17.65
C GLN A 57 3.52 -9.44 16.67
N ALA A 58 3.42 -8.66 15.59
CA ALA A 58 4.46 -8.55 14.58
C ALA A 58 5.27 -7.27 14.81
N ASP A 59 6.58 -7.41 14.98
CA ASP A 59 7.49 -6.29 15.27
C ASP A 59 7.66 -5.34 14.08
N ASN A 60 7.33 -5.79 12.87
CA ASN A 60 7.52 -5.06 11.62
C ASN A 60 6.23 -4.45 11.05
N VAL A 61 5.08 -4.57 11.72
CA VAL A 61 3.79 -4.09 11.19
C VAL A 61 3.30 -2.85 11.94
N THR A 62 2.98 -1.80 11.19
CA THR A 62 2.21 -0.64 11.66
C THR A 62 0.86 -0.62 10.95
N LEU A 63 -0.21 -0.85 11.72
CA LEU A 63 -1.58 -0.79 11.22
C LEU A 63 -2.20 0.55 11.60
N TYR A 64 -2.41 1.40 10.61
CA TYR A 64 -3.10 2.68 10.74
C TYR A 64 -4.62 2.44 10.70
N SER A 65 -5.40 3.47 11.03
CA SER A 65 -6.85 3.39 10.88
C SER A 65 -7.25 3.44 9.40
N GLN A 66 -7.54 4.63 8.88
CA GLN A 66 -7.99 4.81 7.50
C GLN A 66 -6.91 5.41 6.59
N MET A 67 -5.97 6.14 7.17
CA MET A 67 -4.91 6.83 6.43
C MET A 67 -3.59 6.66 7.17
N GLY A 68 -2.54 6.37 6.43
CA GLY A 68 -1.17 6.38 6.90
C GLY A 68 -0.36 7.49 6.23
N GLU A 69 0.62 7.99 6.96
CA GLU A 69 1.64 8.90 6.46
C GLU A 69 3.00 8.38 6.88
N LEU A 70 3.97 8.50 6.01
CA LEU A 70 5.37 8.22 6.34
C LEU A 70 6.30 9.10 5.51
N GLU A 71 7.52 9.24 6.02
CA GLU A 71 8.63 9.83 5.29
C GLU A 71 9.72 8.79 5.14
N LEU A 72 10.16 8.53 3.91
CA LEU A 72 11.20 7.58 3.58
C LEU A 72 12.01 8.10 2.40
N GLY A 73 13.35 8.03 2.46
CA GLY A 73 14.21 8.53 1.40
C GLY A 73 14.03 10.04 1.13
N GLY A 74 13.64 10.82 2.14
CA GLY A 74 13.34 12.25 1.99
C GLY A 74 12.05 12.56 1.24
N LYS A 75 11.21 11.56 0.94
CA LYS A 75 9.90 11.69 0.32
C LYS A 75 8.80 11.56 1.35
N LYS A 76 7.87 12.50 1.37
CA LYS A 76 6.68 12.47 2.20
C LYS A 76 5.55 11.80 1.44
N MET A 77 5.04 10.70 1.97
CA MET A 77 4.02 9.88 1.34
C MET A 77 2.78 9.77 2.21
N ALA A 78 1.61 9.68 1.57
CA ALA A 78 0.36 9.29 2.21
C ALA A 78 -0.21 8.06 1.49
N PHE A 79 -0.95 7.23 2.23
CA PHE A 79 -1.66 6.09 1.65
C PHE A 79 -2.99 5.88 2.35
N ILE A 80 -3.99 5.53 1.58
CA ILE A 80 -5.38 5.37 2.00
C ILE A 80 -6.08 4.40 1.06
N HIS A 81 -7.14 3.74 1.53
CA HIS A 81 -7.87 2.81 0.68
C HIS A 81 -8.63 3.51 -0.45
N TYR A 82 -9.33 4.61 -0.14
CA TYR A 82 -10.30 5.23 -1.05
C TYR A 82 -9.69 6.25 -2.01
N PRO A 83 -9.85 6.06 -3.34
CA PRO A 83 -9.23 6.92 -4.36
C PRO A 83 -9.79 8.34 -4.39
N HIS A 84 -11.07 8.55 -4.03
CA HIS A 84 -11.65 9.90 -3.98
C HIS A 84 -11.04 10.77 -2.87
N ILE A 85 -10.56 10.16 -1.78
CA ILE A 85 -9.82 10.87 -0.73
C ILE A 85 -8.36 11.04 -1.16
N ALA A 86 -7.76 9.99 -1.75
CA ALA A 86 -6.40 10.04 -2.26
C ALA A 86 -6.19 11.16 -3.28
N SER A 87 -7.16 11.39 -4.18
CA SER A 87 -7.11 12.51 -5.14
C SER A 87 -7.07 13.87 -4.45
N GLY A 88 -7.86 14.05 -3.38
CA GLY A 88 -7.83 15.28 -2.57
C GLY A 88 -6.49 15.49 -1.86
N LEU A 89 -5.91 14.41 -1.31
CA LEU A 89 -4.58 14.46 -0.69
C LEU A 89 -3.51 14.81 -1.72
N ALA A 90 -3.53 14.21 -2.91
CA ALA A 90 -2.60 14.51 -3.98
C ALA A 90 -2.73 15.96 -4.47
N ALA A 91 -3.96 16.45 -4.66
CA ALA A 91 -4.23 17.83 -5.05
C ALA A 91 -3.78 18.86 -4.00
N SER A 92 -3.64 18.47 -2.73
CA SER A 92 -3.19 19.37 -1.66
C SER A 92 -1.74 19.87 -1.82
N GLY A 93 -0.92 19.14 -2.59
CA GLY A 93 0.50 19.44 -2.77
C GLY A 93 1.37 19.24 -1.52
N LYS A 94 0.85 18.55 -0.48
CA LYS A 94 1.56 18.29 0.78
C LYS A 94 2.46 17.08 0.75
N TYR A 95 2.32 16.22 -0.28
CA TYR A 95 2.99 14.93 -0.41
C TYR A 95 3.76 14.85 -1.72
N ASP A 96 4.85 14.10 -1.72
CA ASP A 96 5.56 13.73 -2.94
C ASP A 96 4.79 12.61 -3.68
N ALA A 97 4.21 11.67 -2.93
CA ALA A 97 3.39 10.60 -3.47
C ALA A 97 2.18 10.27 -2.58
N VAL A 98 1.08 9.87 -3.21
CA VAL A 98 -0.13 9.36 -2.55
C VAL A 98 -0.50 8.03 -3.20
N PHE A 99 -0.77 7.01 -2.37
CA PHE A 99 -1.15 5.69 -2.84
C PHE A 99 -2.57 5.33 -2.42
N SER A 100 -3.30 4.64 -3.31
CA SER A 100 -4.65 4.16 -3.04
C SER A 100 -4.85 2.73 -3.51
N GLY A 101 -6.02 2.18 -3.22
CA GLY A 101 -6.53 0.89 -3.69
C GLY A 101 -7.99 1.00 -4.09
N HIS A 102 -8.81 -0.03 -3.78
CA HIS A 102 -10.26 -0.09 -3.90
C HIS A 102 -10.80 -0.31 -5.31
N THR A 103 -10.24 0.34 -6.33
CA THR A 103 -10.79 0.26 -7.70
C THR A 103 -10.47 -1.05 -8.40
N HIS A 104 -9.45 -1.77 -7.94
CA HIS A 104 -8.85 -2.93 -8.62
C HIS A 104 -8.25 -2.60 -9.99
N GLU A 105 -8.15 -1.31 -10.32
CA GLU A 105 -7.62 -0.81 -11.58
C GLU A 105 -6.29 -0.11 -11.36
N HIS A 106 -5.35 -0.38 -12.25
CA HIS A 106 -4.08 0.34 -12.25
C HIS A 106 -4.28 1.80 -12.65
N LYS A 107 -3.73 2.71 -11.84
CA LYS A 107 -3.73 4.15 -12.13
C LYS A 107 -2.40 4.77 -11.72
N VAL A 108 -1.87 5.65 -12.58
CA VAL A 108 -0.76 6.55 -12.26
C VAL A 108 -1.07 7.93 -12.82
N GLU A 109 -1.09 8.94 -11.96
CA GLU A 109 -1.41 10.32 -12.35
C GLU A 109 -0.52 11.30 -11.58
N LYS A 110 -0.13 12.41 -12.20
CA LYS A 110 0.51 13.54 -11.52
C LYS A 110 -0.49 14.66 -11.30
N MET A 111 -0.63 15.07 -10.04
CA MET A 111 -1.43 16.23 -9.62
C MET A 111 -0.48 17.33 -9.10
N GLY A 112 -0.12 18.26 -9.98
CA GLY A 112 0.96 19.20 -9.72
C GLY A 112 2.31 18.47 -9.63
N LEU A 113 2.96 18.53 -8.48
CA LEU A 113 4.22 17.83 -8.21
C LEU A 113 4.01 16.47 -7.51
N THR A 114 2.79 16.18 -7.03
CA THR A 114 2.48 14.95 -6.32
C THR A 114 2.14 13.83 -7.29
N LEU A 115 2.77 12.68 -7.12
CA LEU A 115 2.37 11.44 -7.76
C LEU A 115 1.15 10.86 -7.04
N TRP A 116 0.12 10.45 -7.76
CA TRP A 116 -0.96 9.59 -7.23
C TRP A 116 -0.96 8.27 -7.99
N ALA A 117 -0.84 7.16 -7.26
CA ALA A 117 -0.82 5.84 -7.86
C ALA A 117 -1.73 4.84 -7.13
N ASP A 118 -2.36 3.98 -7.92
CA ASP A 118 -3.09 2.79 -7.49
C ASP A 118 -2.51 1.60 -8.27
N PRO A 119 -1.91 0.61 -7.61
CA PRO A 119 -1.31 -0.53 -8.29
C PRO A 119 -2.33 -1.56 -8.78
N GLY A 120 -3.63 -1.34 -8.53
CA GLY A 120 -4.67 -2.32 -8.81
C GLY A 120 -4.77 -3.39 -7.72
N GLU A 121 -4.90 -4.64 -8.13
CA GLU A 121 -5.13 -5.78 -7.22
C GLU A 121 -4.04 -6.85 -7.32
N VAL A 122 -3.83 -7.57 -6.22
CA VAL A 122 -2.88 -8.69 -6.14
C VAL A 122 -3.53 -10.03 -6.48
N MET A 123 -4.87 -10.15 -6.30
CA MET A 123 -5.55 -11.44 -6.39
C MET A 123 -5.90 -11.88 -7.82
N GLY A 124 -5.94 -10.97 -8.79
CA GLY A 124 -6.28 -11.28 -10.18
C GLY A 124 -7.73 -11.68 -10.40
N ARG A 125 -8.65 -11.09 -9.64
CA ARG A 125 -10.08 -11.40 -9.75
C ARG A 125 -10.79 -10.58 -10.82
N PHE A 126 -10.44 -9.30 -10.93
CA PHE A 126 -11.11 -8.37 -11.83
C PHE A 126 -10.21 -7.87 -12.95
N GLY A 127 -8.90 -7.96 -12.77
CA GLY A 127 -7.91 -7.52 -13.76
C GLY A 127 -6.63 -8.32 -13.69
N GLN A 128 -5.60 -7.78 -14.31
CA GLN A 128 -4.27 -8.38 -14.22
C GLN A 128 -3.68 -8.12 -12.84
N PRO A 129 -3.27 -9.18 -12.11
CA PRO A 129 -2.70 -9.00 -10.79
C PRO A 129 -1.35 -8.30 -10.87
N GLY A 130 -1.11 -7.38 -9.93
CA GLY A 130 0.11 -6.60 -9.90
C GLY A 130 0.36 -5.93 -8.55
N PHE A 131 1.52 -5.30 -8.46
CA PHE A 131 1.92 -4.43 -7.37
C PHE A 131 2.75 -3.27 -7.91
N GLY A 132 2.98 -2.25 -7.11
CA GLY A 132 3.78 -1.09 -7.50
C GLY A 132 5.10 -1.01 -6.76
N LEU A 133 6.13 -0.54 -7.44
CA LEU A 133 7.39 -0.11 -6.85
C LEU A 133 7.51 1.40 -7.00
N TYR A 134 7.73 2.09 -5.89
CA TYR A 134 8.00 3.53 -5.87
C TYR A 134 9.46 3.75 -5.47
N ASP A 135 10.21 4.36 -6.37
CA ASP A 135 11.60 4.73 -6.12
C ASP A 135 11.64 6.14 -5.49
N THR A 136 12.12 6.20 -4.25
CA THR A 136 12.18 7.47 -3.51
C THR A 136 13.28 8.42 -4.00
N ASP A 137 14.29 7.94 -4.70
CA ASP A 137 15.35 8.78 -5.24
C ASP A 137 14.89 9.50 -6.51
N SER A 138 14.31 8.75 -7.46
CA SER A 138 13.79 9.30 -8.72
C SER A 138 12.38 9.88 -8.62
N GLY A 139 11.55 9.40 -7.68
CA GLY A 139 10.12 9.68 -7.59
C GLY A 139 9.30 8.96 -8.66
N GLU A 140 9.84 7.90 -9.26
CA GLU A 140 9.16 7.09 -10.27
C GLU A 140 8.38 5.95 -9.65
N PHE A 141 7.24 5.62 -10.29
CA PHE A 141 6.41 4.49 -9.92
C PHE A 141 6.35 3.50 -11.08
N THR A 142 6.67 2.25 -10.79
CA THR A 142 6.64 1.15 -11.74
C THR A 142 5.60 0.12 -11.35
N LEU A 143 4.72 -0.24 -12.27
CA LEU A 143 3.79 -1.36 -12.09
C LEU A 143 4.48 -2.68 -12.43
N CYS A 144 4.42 -3.64 -11.54
CA CYS A 144 4.93 -4.98 -11.68
C CYS A 144 3.77 -5.97 -11.78
N ALA A 145 3.70 -6.73 -12.88
CA ALA A 145 2.74 -7.83 -13.03
C ALA A 145 3.20 -9.09 -12.26
N ILE A 146 2.23 -9.93 -11.82
CA ILE A 146 2.48 -11.16 -11.05
C ILE A 146 2.21 -12.40 -11.90
#